data_625edc70d9e4e5b9deb0d5b96460e726
#
_entry.id   625edc70d9e4e5b9deb0d5b96460e726
#
_cell.length_a   1.000
_cell.length_b   1.000
_cell.length_c   1.000
_cell.angle_alpha   90.00
_cell.angle_beta   90.00
_cell.angle_gamma   90.00
#
_symmetry.space_group_name_H-M   'P 1'
#
loop_
_entity.id
_entity.type
_entity.pdbx_description
1 polymer ?
#
loop_
_entity_poly.entity_id
_entity_poly.type
_entity_poly.pdbx_seq_one_letter_code
_entity_poly.pdbx_strand_id
1 'polypeptide(L)'
;METLKDLEALKQAPICHFFRDAELERVYNAGKKLTLKKDQVLFSENSVQETLYIILSGKMEVYKKQKQIAVREAGDFLGEMAFLESNPRSASVRAFTDAELLEIDKKAFFKFFAPNPKAVWEILKVISARNRADLDVIVASYQEIRNSREKYR
;
A
#
# COMPACT_ATOMS: atom_id res chain seq x y z
N MET A 1 -18.04 0.71 18.89
CA MET A 1 -16.81 1.37 19.38
C MET A 1 -15.61 1.09 18.52
N GLU A 2 -15.31 -0.15 18.22
CA GLU A 2 -14.24 -0.51 17.30
C GLU A 2 -14.47 0.04 15.89
N THR A 3 -15.70 -0.05 15.39
CA THR A 3 -16.08 0.51 14.09
C THR A 3 -15.85 2.01 14.01
N LEU A 4 -16.16 2.76 15.06
CA LEU A 4 -15.92 4.21 15.11
C LEU A 4 -14.42 4.53 15.05
N LYS A 5 -13.61 3.77 15.75
CA LYS A 5 -12.15 3.89 15.72
C LYS A 5 -11.62 3.63 14.31
N ASP A 6 -12.11 2.61 13.65
CA ASP A 6 -11.70 2.27 12.29
C ASP A 6 -12.12 3.35 11.28
N LEU A 7 -13.32 3.90 11.41
CA LEU A 7 -13.79 5.00 10.57
C LEU A 7 -12.93 6.26 10.76
N GLU A 8 -12.54 6.56 11.99
CA GLU A 8 -11.62 7.66 12.27
C GLU A 8 -10.26 7.43 11.62
N ALA A 9 -9.75 6.20 11.68
CA ALA A 9 -8.50 5.83 11.04
C ALA A 9 -8.59 5.98 9.50
N LEU A 10 -9.68 5.51 8.90
CA LEU A 10 -9.93 5.68 7.46
C LEU A 10 -9.98 7.15 7.07
N LYS A 11 -10.62 7.97 7.88
CA LYS A 11 -10.74 9.41 7.62
C LYS A 11 -9.38 10.10 7.56
N GLN A 12 -8.39 9.59 8.28
CA GLN A 12 -7.02 10.12 8.26
C GLN A 12 -6.22 9.67 7.03
N ALA A 13 -6.67 8.65 6.32
CA ALA A 13 -5.99 8.18 5.11
C ALA A 13 -6.21 9.18 3.97
N PRO A 14 -5.14 9.70 3.32
CA PRO A 14 -5.28 10.69 2.25
C PRO A 14 -6.23 10.27 1.12
N ILE A 15 -6.24 8.99 0.75
CA ILE A 15 -7.12 8.49 -0.30
C ILE A 15 -8.60 8.51 0.10
N CYS A 16 -8.89 8.69 1.38
CA CYS A 16 -10.25 8.75 1.92
C CYS A 16 -10.68 10.16 2.35
N HIS A 17 -9.80 11.17 2.26
CA HIS A 17 -10.08 12.54 2.73
C HIS A 17 -11.30 13.19 2.06
N PHE A 18 -11.63 12.76 0.86
CA PHE A 18 -12.67 13.39 0.06
C PHE A 18 -14.02 12.66 0.11
N PHE A 19 -14.11 11.65 0.97
CA PHE A 19 -15.37 10.95 1.21
C PHE A 19 -16.12 11.61 2.37
N ARG A 20 -17.45 11.69 2.23
CA ARG A 20 -18.32 12.06 3.35
C ARG A 20 -18.40 10.90 4.33
N ASP A 21 -18.81 11.17 5.55
CA ASP A 21 -18.92 10.14 6.59
C ASP A 21 -19.79 8.96 6.15
N ALA A 22 -20.92 9.22 5.49
CA ALA A 22 -21.80 8.17 4.97
C ALA A 22 -21.12 7.32 3.90
N GLU A 23 -20.30 7.93 3.04
CA GLU A 23 -19.54 7.21 2.02
C GLU A 23 -18.43 6.36 2.63
N LEU A 24 -17.71 6.88 3.63
CA LEU A 24 -16.70 6.12 4.37
C LEU A 24 -17.28 4.88 5.05
N GLU A 25 -18.46 5.03 5.63
CA GLU A 25 -19.14 3.90 6.25
C GLU A 25 -19.47 2.81 5.23
N ARG A 26 -19.88 3.20 4.02
CA ARG A 26 -20.12 2.24 2.93
C ARG A 26 -18.84 1.56 2.48
N VAL A 27 -17.75 2.31 2.37
CA VAL A 27 -16.42 1.76 2.02
C VAL A 27 -16.00 0.74 3.07
N TYR A 28 -16.12 1.10 4.33
CA TYR A 28 -15.76 0.22 5.45
C TYR A 28 -16.57 -1.08 5.41
N ASN A 29 -17.89 -0.97 5.21
CA ASN A 29 -18.78 -2.12 5.18
C ASN A 29 -18.58 -3.01 3.95
N ALA A 30 -18.11 -2.43 2.84
CA ALA A 30 -17.79 -3.20 1.62
C ALA A 30 -16.43 -3.88 1.70
N GLY A 31 -15.54 -3.40 2.58
CA GLY A 31 -14.24 -3.98 2.80
C GLY A 31 -14.26 -5.10 3.84
N LYS A 32 -13.12 -5.73 4.02
CA LYS A 32 -12.92 -6.77 5.03
C LYS A 32 -11.82 -6.34 5.99
N LYS A 33 -12.15 -6.27 7.28
CA LYS A 33 -11.14 -5.94 8.28
C LYS A 33 -10.25 -7.14 8.56
N LEU A 34 -8.94 -6.91 8.56
CA LEU A 34 -7.93 -7.90 8.90
C LEU A 34 -7.15 -7.42 10.12
N THR A 35 -6.89 -8.34 11.03
CA THR A 35 -6.03 -8.10 12.19
C THR A 35 -4.82 -9.01 12.07
N LEU A 36 -3.62 -8.42 12.09
CA LEU A 36 -2.36 -9.14 11.96
C LEU A 36 -1.52 -8.97 13.21
N LYS A 37 -0.89 -10.05 13.63
CA LYS A 37 0.11 -10.02 14.67
C LYS A 37 1.47 -9.72 14.06
N LYS A 38 2.36 -9.14 14.86
CA LYS A 38 3.75 -8.88 14.45
C LYS A 38 4.35 -10.10 13.75
N ASP A 39 5.04 -9.85 12.65
CA ASP A 39 5.70 -10.85 11.79
C ASP A 39 4.76 -11.72 10.94
N GLN A 40 3.45 -11.60 11.10
CA GLN A 40 2.50 -12.32 10.26
C GLN A 40 2.53 -11.78 8.84
N VAL A 41 2.66 -12.68 7.86
CA VAL A 41 2.70 -12.33 6.43
C VAL A 41 1.32 -12.00 5.93
N LEU A 42 1.19 -10.85 5.26
CA LEU A 42 -0.04 -10.45 4.58
C LEU A 42 -0.12 -11.07 3.20
N PHE A 43 0.92 -10.90 2.39
CA PHE A 43 1.06 -11.57 1.10
C PHE A 43 2.54 -11.75 0.75
N SER A 44 2.80 -12.71 -0.13
CA SER A 44 4.15 -13.06 -0.56
C SER A 44 4.42 -12.57 -1.98
N GLU A 45 5.68 -12.28 -2.28
CA GLU A 45 6.14 -11.95 -3.62
C GLU A 45 5.70 -13.02 -4.62
N ASN A 46 5.29 -12.60 -5.79
CA ASN A 46 4.79 -13.44 -6.89
C ASN A 46 3.40 -14.06 -6.67
N SER A 47 2.78 -13.86 -5.51
CA SER A 47 1.39 -14.28 -5.34
C SER A 47 0.45 -13.43 -6.22
N VAL A 48 -0.68 -14.00 -6.60
CA VAL A 48 -1.65 -13.34 -7.49
C VAL A 48 -2.92 -13.06 -6.70
N GLN A 49 -3.11 -11.81 -6.31
CA GLN A 49 -4.31 -11.35 -5.63
C GLN A 49 -4.61 -9.92 -6.06
N GLU A 50 -5.85 -9.65 -6.41
CA GLU A 50 -6.29 -8.33 -6.88
C GLU A 50 -7.01 -7.58 -5.75
N THR A 51 -6.28 -7.30 -4.68
CA THR A 51 -6.80 -6.58 -3.50
C THR A 51 -5.89 -5.43 -3.12
N LEU A 52 -6.52 -4.37 -2.63
CA LEU A 52 -5.86 -3.19 -2.08
C LEU A 52 -6.07 -3.22 -0.57
N TYR A 53 -5.07 -2.80 0.20
CA TYR A 53 -5.16 -2.76 1.66
C TYR A 53 -4.90 -1.36 2.16
N ILE A 54 -5.77 -0.86 3.02
CA ILE A 54 -5.57 0.42 3.72
C ILE A 54 -5.17 0.10 5.16
N ILE A 55 -4.07 0.67 5.62
CA ILE A 55 -3.59 0.44 6.97
C ILE A 55 -4.38 1.33 7.93
N LEU A 56 -5.10 0.70 8.86
CA LEU A 56 -5.88 1.38 9.90
C LEU A 56 -5.03 1.70 11.12
N SER A 57 -4.18 0.77 11.52
CA SER A 57 -3.26 0.94 12.66
C SER A 57 -2.05 0.05 12.50
N GLY A 58 -0.96 0.43 13.17
CA GLY A 58 0.29 -0.33 13.15
C GLY A 58 1.14 -0.02 11.92
N LYS A 59 2.18 -0.84 11.74
CA LYS A 59 3.15 -0.68 10.66
C LYS A 59 3.31 -1.99 9.90
N MET A 60 3.46 -1.87 8.58
CA MET A 60 3.68 -3.00 7.68
C MET A 60 5.06 -2.87 7.02
N GLU A 61 5.78 -3.97 6.95
CA GLU A 61 7.10 -4.03 6.30
C GLU A 61 6.97 -4.60 4.91
N VAL A 62 7.47 -3.87 3.92
CA VAL A 62 7.61 -4.33 2.55
C VAL A 62 9.03 -4.87 2.39
N TYR A 63 9.17 -6.12 1.95
CA TYR A 63 10.48 -6.76 1.82
C TYR A 63 10.56 -7.62 0.57
N LYS A 64 11.78 -7.81 0.10
CA LYS A 64 12.08 -8.63 -1.08
C LYS A 64 13.36 -9.40 -0.79
N LYS A 65 13.30 -10.73 -0.90
CA LYS A 65 14.44 -11.62 -0.60
C LYS A 65 15.03 -11.32 0.79
N GLN A 66 14.15 -11.18 1.78
CA GLN A 66 14.48 -10.90 3.18
C GLN A 66 15.11 -9.53 3.44
N LYS A 67 15.16 -8.66 2.43
CA LYS A 67 15.65 -7.29 2.58
C LYS A 67 14.49 -6.32 2.70
N GLN A 68 14.49 -5.51 3.74
CA GLN A 68 13.48 -4.47 3.91
C GLN A 68 13.62 -3.41 2.81
N ILE A 69 12.50 -3.16 2.11
CA ILE A 69 12.42 -2.12 1.08
C ILE A 69 11.79 -0.85 1.65
N ALA A 70 10.72 -1.01 2.43
CA ALA A 70 9.97 0.11 2.98
C ALA A 70 9.17 -0.31 4.21
N VAL A 71 8.78 0.67 5.02
CA VAL A 71 7.80 0.50 6.09
C VAL A 71 6.64 1.46 5.78
N ARG A 72 5.42 0.93 5.85
CA ARG A 72 4.19 1.70 5.63
C ARG A 72 3.42 1.79 6.93
N GLU A 73 2.79 2.92 7.15
CA GLU A 73 2.12 3.26 8.41
C GLU A 73 0.61 3.45 8.21
N ALA A 74 -0.10 3.64 9.32
CA ALA A 74 -1.53 3.95 9.28
C ALA A 74 -1.80 5.12 8.32
N GLY A 75 -2.82 4.98 7.49
CA GLY A 75 -3.17 5.93 6.45
C GLY A 75 -2.60 5.60 5.07
N ASP A 76 -1.56 4.77 5.00
CA ASP A 76 -1.00 4.29 3.74
C ASP A 76 -1.82 3.14 3.17
N PHE A 77 -1.63 2.88 1.88
CA PHE A 77 -2.22 1.70 1.23
C PHE A 77 -1.13 0.80 0.66
N LEU A 78 -1.50 -0.47 0.47
CA LEU A 78 -0.60 -1.54 0.01
C LEU A 78 -1.26 -2.32 -1.12
N GLY A 79 -0.44 -2.92 -1.98
CA GLY A 79 -0.91 -3.84 -3.01
C GLY A 79 -1.41 -3.19 -4.29
N GLU A 80 -1.18 -1.90 -4.46
CA GLU A 80 -1.67 -1.10 -5.59
C GLU A 80 -1.15 -1.58 -6.94
N MET A 81 0.11 -2.00 -7.02
CA MET A 81 0.71 -2.43 -8.29
C MET A 81 0.02 -3.67 -8.84
N ALA A 82 -0.12 -4.71 -8.03
CA ALA A 82 -0.79 -5.94 -8.44
C ALA A 82 -2.27 -5.70 -8.73
N PHE A 83 -2.89 -4.80 -7.98
CA PHE A 83 -4.28 -4.43 -8.14
C PHE A 83 -4.53 -3.71 -9.48
N LEU A 84 -3.73 -2.68 -9.79
CA LEU A 84 -3.92 -1.85 -10.99
C LEU A 84 -3.48 -2.55 -12.27
N GLU A 85 -2.43 -3.33 -12.22
CA GLU A 85 -1.82 -3.95 -13.40
C GLU A 85 -2.22 -5.43 -13.57
N SER A 86 -2.93 -5.99 -12.59
CA SER A 86 -3.26 -7.43 -12.55
C SER A 86 -2.03 -8.33 -12.63
N ASN A 87 -0.90 -7.83 -12.16
CA ASN A 87 0.37 -8.54 -12.13
C ASN A 87 0.59 -9.24 -10.78
N PRO A 88 1.46 -10.26 -10.71
CA PRO A 88 1.87 -10.82 -9.44
C PRO A 88 2.46 -9.77 -8.50
N ARG A 89 2.35 -10.01 -7.20
CA ARG A 89 2.90 -9.11 -6.18
C ARG A 89 4.41 -8.90 -6.40
N SER A 90 4.84 -7.64 -6.46
CA SER A 90 6.24 -7.28 -6.70
C SER A 90 7.14 -7.46 -5.47
N ALA A 91 6.55 -7.55 -4.29
CA ALA A 91 7.26 -7.72 -3.03
C ALA A 91 6.37 -8.48 -2.05
N SER A 92 6.96 -8.93 -0.96
CA SER A 92 6.23 -9.51 0.17
C SER A 92 5.94 -8.42 1.20
N VAL A 93 4.86 -8.60 1.95
CA VAL A 93 4.49 -7.68 3.04
C VAL A 93 4.12 -8.47 4.28
N ARG A 94 4.63 -8.04 5.41
CA ARG A 94 4.31 -8.61 6.72
C ARG A 94 4.11 -7.51 7.76
N ALA A 95 3.46 -7.84 8.85
CA ALA A 95 3.26 -6.91 9.94
C ALA A 95 4.59 -6.64 10.65
N PHE A 96 5.02 -5.38 10.67
CA PHE A 96 6.20 -4.94 11.42
C PHE A 96 5.90 -4.82 12.90
N THR A 97 4.67 -4.41 13.20
CA THR A 97 4.06 -4.42 14.53
C THR A 97 2.70 -5.10 14.39
N ASP A 98 2.00 -5.34 15.49
CA ASP A 98 0.58 -5.69 15.40
C ASP A 98 -0.12 -4.61 14.58
N ALA A 99 -0.99 -5.00 13.68
CA ALA A 99 -1.60 -4.08 12.71
C ALA A 99 -3.04 -4.46 12.40
N GLU A 100 -3.82 -3.45 12.01
CA GLU A 100 -5.17 -3.64 11.51
C GLU A 100 -5.28 -3.02 10.12
N LEU A 101 -5.88 -3.74 9.19
CA LEU A 101 -5.99 -3.35 7.79
C LEU A 101 -7.44 -3.45 7.34
N LEU A 102 -7.80 -2.66 6.33
CA LEU A 102 -9.04 -2.84 5.59
C LEU A 102 -8.70 -3.36 4.20
N GLU A 103 -9.19 -4.55 3.87
CA GLU A 103 -9.03 -5.16 2.54
C GLU A 103 -10.13 -4.65 1.62
N ILE A 104 -9.74 -4.09 0.48
CA ILE A 104 -10.63 -3.56 -0.54
C ILE A 104 -10.44 -4.40 -1.80
N ASP A 105 -11.49 -5.10 -2.24
CA ASP A 105 -11.45 -5.85 -3.48
C ASP A 105 -11.67 -4.92 -4.68
N LYS A 106 -11.48 -5.46 -5.87
CA LYS A 106 -11.58 -4.71 -7.12
C LYS A 106 -12.99 -4.13 -7.33
N LYS A 107 -14.01 -4.87 -6.95
CA LYS A 107 -15.41 -4.44 -7.05
C LYS A 107 -15.68 -3.22 -6.16
N ALA A 108 -15.24 -3.26 -4.91
CA ALA A 108 -15.40 -2.15 -3.98
C ALA A 108 -14.61 -0.93 -4.43
N PHE A 109 -13.39 -1.13 -4.96
CA PHE A 109 -12.59 -0.05 -5.50
C PHE A 109 -13.30 0.67 -6.64
N PHE A 110 -13.79 -0.04 -7.63
CA PHE A 110 -14.49 0.57 -8.76
C PHE A 110 -15.81 1.21 -8.37
N LYS A 111 -16.45 0.71 -7.34
CA LYS A 111 -17.70 1.28 -6.86
C LYS A 111 -17.50 2.60 -6.11
N PHE A 112 -16.46 2.71 -5.26
CA PHE A 112 -16.30 3.82 -4.33
C PHE A 112 -15.14 4.76 -4.65
N PHE A 113 -14.00 4.24 -5.08
CA PHE A 113 -12.80 5.05 -5.30
C PHE A 113 -12.70 5.56 -6.74
N ALA A 114 -12.87 4.70 -7.72
CA ALA A 114 -12.70 5.07 -9.12
C ALA A 114 -13.62 6.22 -9.57
N PRO A 115 -14.88 6.32 -9.10
CA PRO A 115 -15.73 7.45 -9.46
C PRO A 115 -15.37 8.77 -8.78
N ASN A 116 -14.47 8.76 -7.81
CA ASN A 116 -14.05 9.95 -7.07
C ASN A 116 -12.71 10.46 -7.61
N PRO A 117 -12.69 11.54 -8.44
CA PRO A 117 -11.45 12.02 -9.06
C PRO A 117 -10.38 12.43 -8.07
N LYS A 118 -10.78 12.97 -6.92
CA LYS A 118 -9.84 13.41 -5.88
C LYS A 118 -9.15 12.23 -5.20
N ALA A 119 -9.89 11.14 -4.96
CA ALA A 119 -9.32 9.90 -4.43
C ALA A 119 -8.33 9.29 -5.42
N VAL A 120 -8.69 9.22 -6.69
CA VAL A 120 -7.81 8.73 -7.75
C VAL A 120 -6.54 9.58 -7.84
N TRP A 121 -6.68 10.90 -7.74
CA TRP A 121 -5.52 11.81 -7.76
C TRP A 121 -4.56 11.53 -6.59
N GLU A 122 -5.09 11.31 -5.39
CA GLU A 122 -4.26 10.96 -4.22
C GLU A 122 -3.50 9.65 -4.43
N ILE A 123 -4.16 8.65 -5.00
CA ILE A 123 -3.52 7.37 -5.34
C ILE A 123 -2.39 7.59 -6.33
N LEU A 124 -2.63 8.36 -7.40
CA LEU A 124 -1.62 8.64 -8.41
C LEU A 124 -0.40 9.36 -7.83
N LYS A 125 -0.62 10.30 -6.93
CA LYS A 125 0.48 11.02 -6.26
C LYS A 125 1.37 10.07 -5.47
N VAL A 126 0.77 9.15 -4.71
CA VAL A 126 1.51 8.17 -3.91
C VAL A 126 2.30 7.21 -4.80
N ILE A 127 1.67 6.69 -5.87
CA ILE A 127 2.32 5.79 -6.81
C ILE A 127 3.50 6.49 -7.49
N SER A 128 3.31 7.74 -7.93
CA SER A 128 4.37 8.54 -8.54
C SER A 128 5.56 8.73 -7.60
N ALA A 129 5.30 9.03 -6.33
CA ALA A 129 6.35 9.18 -5.32
C ALA A 129 7.11 7.88 -5.07
N ARG A 130 6.41 6.75 -5.00
CA ARG A 130 7.01 5.43 -4.82
C ARG A 130 7.89 5.05 -6.01
N ASN A 131 7.41 5.27 -7.24
CA ASN A 131 8.16 4.99 -8.46
C ASN A 131 9.41 5.87 -8.59
N ARG A 132 9.31 7.12 -8.18
CA ARG A 132 10.45 8.05 -8.19
C ARG A 132 11.54 7.59 -7.23
N ALA A 133 11.18 7.13 -6.04
CA ALA A 133 12.13 6.57 -5.08
C ALA A 133 12.84 5.34 -5.64
N ASP A 134 12.11 4.45 -6.31
CA ASP A 134 12.67 3.27 -6.96
C ASP A 134 13.64 3.65 -8.07
N LEU A 135 13.29 4.65 -8.88
CA LEU A 135 14.15 5.16 -9.96
C LEU A 135 15.44 5.74 -9.40
N ASP A 136 15.37 6.50 -8.32
CA ASP A 136 16.55 7.09 -7.67
C ASP A 136 17.51 6.00 -7.19
N VAL A 137 17.01 4.91 -6.64
CA VAL A 137 17.82 3.75 -6.23
C VAL A 137 18.51 3.11 -7.43
N ILE A 138 17.80 2.94 -8.55
CA ILE A 138 18.34 2.36 -9.78
C ILE A 138 19.44 3.24 -10.34
N VAL A 139 19.22 4.55 -10.39
CA VAL A 139 20.22 5.53 -10.88
C VAL A 139 21.47 5.51 -10.02
N ALA A 140 21.32 5.52 -8.70
CA ALA A 140 22.45 5.45 -7.77
C ALA A 140 23.27 4.17 -7.96
N SER A 141 22.61 3.03 -8.11
CA SER A 141 23.26 1.74 -8.36
C SER A 141 24.02 1.73 -9.68
N TYR A 142 23.45 2.31 -10.73
CA TYR A 142 24.11 2.43 -12.04
C TYR A 142 25.37 3.29 -11.92
N GLN A 143 25.30 4.42 -11.25
CA GLN A 143 26.45 5.30 -11.06
C GLN A 143 27.58 4.62 -10.28
N GLU A 144 27.24 3.84 -9.27
CA GLU A 144 28.19 3.07 -8.48
C GLU A 144 28.95 2.05 -9.35
N ILE A 145 28.22 1.32 -10.18
CA ILE A 145 28.81 0.35 -11.12
C ILE A 145 29.74 1.07 -12.12
N ARG A 146 29.29 2.18 -12.66
CA ARG A 146 30.07 2.98 -13.60
C ARG A 146 31.38 3.46 -12.97
N ASN A 147 31.32 3.98 -11.75
CA ASN A 147 32.52 4.47 -11.03
C ASN A 147 33.50 3.32 -10.77
N SER A 148 33.01 2.14 -10.44
CA SER A 148 33.85 0.95 -10.24
C SER A 148 34.56 0.55 -11.51
N ARG A 149 33.89 0.63 -12.68
CA ARG A 149 34.54 0.35 -13.97
C ARG A 149 35.66 1.35 -14.31
N GLU A 150 35.43 2.60 -14.05
CA GLU A 150 36.46 3.65 -14.30
C GLU A 150 37.67 3.46 -13.41
N LYS A 151 37.50 3.00 -12.19
CA LYS A 151 38.57 2.75 -11.23
C LYS A 151 39.53 1.63 -11.69
N TYR A 152 39.02 0.63 -12.42
CA TYR A 152 39.79 -0.54 -12.85
C TYR A 152 40.15 -0.54 -14.34
N ARG A 153 40.05 0.59 -14.99
CA ARG A 153 40.47 0.79 -16.39
C ARG A 153 41.99 0.82 -16.56
#